data_defa4cc46143fa921c0d423a54d33a77
#
_entry.id   defa4cc46143fa921c0d423a54d33a77
#
_cell.length_a   1.000
_cell.length_b   1.000
_cell.length_c   1.000
_cell.angle_alpha   90.00
_cell.angle_beta   90.00
_cell.angle_gamma   90.00
#
_symmetry.space_group_name_H-M   'P 1'
#
loop_
_entity.id
_entity.type
_entity.pdbx_description
1 polymer ?
#
loop_
_entity_poly.entity_id
_entity_poly.type
_entity_poly.pdbx_seq_one_letter_code
_entity_poly.pdbx_strand_id
1 'polypeptide(L)'
;KEGLFTRWVPCEENTENRISVTGGVITHSVGRSDLGVKVDNNATFTMYGGTICGNKLQGSYNGAGVYVHNSTFNMYGGAIRGNAASWGGGVAALGSTFNMYGGVISDNMVSASAGGVLLSDKSVMNMSGNAQISNNIAPTKWTTSGGGVYIFASTDGEVGNCLYMSDNAKISGNTATQGG
;
A
#
# COMPACT_ATOMS: atom_id res chain seq x y z
N LYS A 1 0.70 -25.83 1.10
CA LYS A 1 -0.52 -26.32 1.74
C LYS A 1 -1.48 -25.16 1.82
N GLU A 2 -2.46 -25.20 0.93
CA GLU A 2 -3.72 -24.51 0.87
C GLU A 2 -3.68 -22.99 1.11
N GLY A 3 -3.33 -22.27 0.05
CA GLY A 3 -3.72 -20.87 -0.11
C GLY A 3 -5.23 -20.83 -0.25
N LEU A 4 -5.90 -20.41 0.79
CA LEU A 4 -7.34 -20.29 0.80
C LEU A 4 -7.75 -19.04 0.02
N PHE A 5 -8.01 -19.19 -1.26
CA PHE A 5 -8.89 -18.26 -1.97
C PHE A 5 -10.31 -18.52 -1.45
N THR A 6 -10.66 -17.89 -0.35
CA THR A 6 -12.00 -18.00 0.16
C THR A 6 -12.89 -17.00 -0.53
N ARG A 7 -13.64 -17.55 -1.46
CA ARG A 7 -14.85 -17.01 -2.05
C ARG A 7 -14.68 -15.94 -3.11
N TRP A 8 -14.56 -16.42 -4.34
CA TRP A 8 -15.05 -15.70 -5.48
C TRP A 8 -16.53 -15.36 -5.24
N VAL A 9 -16.84 -14.09 -5.01
CA VAL A 9 -18.21 -13.60 -5.12
C VAL A 9 -18.34 -13.19 -6.56
N PRO A 10 -19.22 -13.83 -7.37
CA PRO A 10 -19.50 -13.34 -8.71
C PRO A 10 -19.95 -11.88 -8.58
N CYS A 11 -19.32 -10.97 -9.32
CA CYS A 11 -19.89 -9.66 -9.53
C CYS A 11 -21.23 -9.89 -10.23
N GLU A 12 -22.33 -9.60 -9.54
CA GLU A 12 -23.60 -9.42 -10.23
C GLU A 12 -23.39 -8.34 -11.28
N GLU A 13 -24.04 -8.46 -12.42
CA GLU A 13 -23.92 -7.60 -13.60
C GLU A 13 -24.09 -6.11 -13.22
N ASN A 14 -23.04 -5.48 -12.78
CA ASN A 14 -22.99 -4.04 -12.66
C ASN A 14 -21.54 -3.55 -12.71
N THR A 15 -21.17 -3.06 -13.82
CA THR A 15 -20.21 -2.02 -14.27
C THR A 15 -19.09 -1.56 -13.33
N GLU A 16 -18.92 -2.04 -12.12
CA GLU A 16 -17.90 -1.60 -11.19
C GLU A 16 -16.96 -2.77 -10.83
N ASN A 17 -15.71 -2.67 -11.28
CA ASN A 17 -14.65 -3.61 -10.92
C ASN A 17 -14.31 -3.46 -9.42
N ARG A 18 -14.96 -4.25 -8.57
CA ARG A 18 -14.78 -4.23 -7.12
C ARG A 18 -14.32 -5.57 -6.59
N ILE A 19 -13.34 -5.56 -5.71
CA ILE A 19 -12.90 -6.71 -4.94
C ILE A 19 -12.92 -6.34 -3.46
N SER A 20 -13.48 -7.22 -2.62
CA SER A 20 -13.51 -7.05 -1.17
C SER A 20 -12.85 -8.24 -0.48
N VAL A 21 -12.01 -7.96 0.53
CA VAL A 21 -11.34 -8.97 1.35
C VAL A 21 -11.73 -8.74 2.81
N THR A 22 -12.35 -9.75 3.42
CA THR A 22 -12.79 -9.72 4.81
C THR A 22 -11.87 -10.50 5.76
N GLY A 23 -11.01 -11.36 5.22
CA GLY A 23 -10.06 -12.17 5.98
C GLY A 23 -9.12 -12.95 5.06
N GLY A 24 -8.33 -13.84 5.63
CA GLY A 24 -7.37 -14.65 4.89
C GLY A 24 -6.01 -13.99 4.70
N VAL A 25 -5.16 -14.63 3.90
CA VAL A 25 -3.78 -14.16 3.64
C VAL A 25 -3.53 -14.10 2.13
N ILE A 26 -3.03 -12.98 1.66
CA ILE A 26 -2.53 -12.79 0.29
C ILE A 26 -1.00 -12.76 0.35
N THR A 27 -0.37 -13.73 -0.27
CA THR A 27 1.09 -13.85 -0.34
C THR A 27 1.49 -14.53 -1.64
N HIS A 28 2.73 -14.36 -2.07
CA HIS A 28 3.25 -15.04 -3.26
C HIS A 28 3.91 -16.38 -2.90
N SER A 29 4.12 -17.23 -3.90
CA SER A 29 4.83 -18.51 -3.73
C SER A 29 6.32 -18.29 -3.45
N VAL A 30 6.92 -19.18 -2.67
CA VAL A 30 8.37 -19.17 -2.42
C VAL A 30 9.16 -19.23 -3.74
N GLY A 31 10.15 -18.35 -3.88
CA GLY A 31 11.01 -18.28 -5.07
C GLY A 31 10.46 -17.45 -6.22
N ARG A 32 9.26 -16.88 -6.09
CA ARG A 32 8.70 -15.92 -7.05
C ARG A 32 8.97 -14.48 -6.62
N SER A 33 8.97 -13.59 -7.60
CA SER A 33 9.02 -12.14 -7.39
C SER A 33 7.73 -11.58 -7.95
N ASP A 34 6.79 -11.23 -7.06
CA ASP A 34 5.47 -10.77 -7.46
C ASP A 34 4.86 -9.83 -6.41
N LEU A 35 3.89 -9.02 -6.82
CA LEU A 35 3.09 -8.18 -5.93
C LEU A 35 1.88 -8.96 -5.37
N GLY A 36 1.40 -8.54 -4.20
CA GLY A 36 0.23 -9.18 -3.58
C GLY A 36 -1.07 -8.84 -4.30
N VAL A 37 -1.35 -7.55 -4.46
CA VAL A 37 -2.58 -7.06 -5.10
C VAL A 37 -2.25 -5.95 -6.09
N LYS A 38 -2.77 -6.06 -7.31
CA LYS A 38 -2.77 -5.00 -8.31
C LYS A 38 -4.19 -4.48 -8.52
N VAL A 39 -4.35 -3.15 -8.45
CA VAL A 39 -5.63 -2.46 -8.67
C VAL A 39 -5.39 -1.41 -9.76
N ASP A 40 -6.04 -1.55 -10.90
CA ASP A 40 -5.90 -0.61 -12.02
C ASP A 40 -7.22 -0.43 -12.79
N ASN A 41 -7.21 0.44 -13.81
CA ASN A 41 -8.35 0.65 -14.71
C ASN A 41 -9.64 1.10 -14.00
N ASN A 42 -9.55 2.11 -13.12
CA ASN A 42 -10.67 2.64 -12.34
C ASN A 42 -11.34 1.61 -11.42
N ALA A 43 -10.62 0.56 -11.05
CA ALA A 43 -11.14 -0.45 -10.13
C ALA A 43 -11.16 0.03 -8.68
N THR A 44 -11.95 -0.64 -7.85
CA THR A 44 -11.96 -0.43 -6.40
C THR A 44 -11.60 -1.73 -5.69
N PHE A 45 -10.56 -1.66 -4.85
CA PHE A 45 -10.23 -2.73 -3.91
C PHE A 45 -10.64 -2.31 -2.49
N THR A 46 -11.33 -3.18 -1.77
CA THR A 46 -11.73 -2.91 -0.39
C THR A 46 -11.25 -4.03 0.53
N MET A 47 -10.50 -3.65 1.58
CA MET A 47 -9.97 -4.58 2.58
C MET A 47 -10.63 -4.29 3.94
N TYR A 48 -11.47 -5.19 4.40
CA TYR A 48 -12.09 -5.12 5.73
C TYR A 48 -11.28 -5.85 6.80
N GLY A 49 -10.43 -6.80 6.39
CA GLY A 49 -9.60 -7.60 7.27
C GLY A 49 -8.62 -8.48 6.49
N GLY A 50 -7.97 -9.41 7.15
CA GLY A 50 -6.97 -10.28 6.55
C GLY A 50 -5.56 -9.70 6.54
N THR A 51 -4.66 -10.36 5.83
CA THR A 51 -3.24 -9.97 5.79
C THR A 51 -2.69 -10.07 4.37
N ILE A 52 -2.00 -9.04 3.91
CA ILE A 52 -1.20 -9.04 2.67
C ILE A 52 0.26 -9.01 3.09
N CYS A 53 0.99 -10.12 2.92
CA CYS A 53 2.32 -10.21 3.49
C CYS A 53 3.31 -11.05 2.67
N GLY A 54 4.59 -10.78 2.90
CA GLY A 54 5.68 -11.56 2.34
C GLY A 54 5.87 -11.41 0.83
N ASN A 55 5.15 -10.50 0.20
CA ASN A 55 5.26 -10.25 -1.24
C ASN A 55 6.56 -9.49 -1.52
N LYS A 56 7.26 -9.89 -2.56
CA LYS A 56 8.57 -9.32 -2.88
C LYS A 56 8.70 -9.03 -4.36
N LEU A 57 8.92 -7.78 -4.69
CA LEU A 57 9.26 -7.34 -6.05
C LEU A 57 10.76 -7.14 -6.19
N GLN A 58 11.35 -7.72 -7.24
CA GLN A 58 12.74 -7.49 -7.63
C GLN A 58 12.78 -6.53 -8.83
N GLY A 59 13.78 -5.65 -8.85
CA GLY A 59 13.90 -4.61 -9.87
C GLY A 59 13.27 -3.28 -9.43
N SER A 60 13.07 -2.37 -10.37
CA SER A 60 12.59 -1.01 -10.10
C SER A 60 11.05 -0.92 -10.10
N TYR A 61 10.39 -1.77 -9.32
CA TYR A 61 8.92 -1.83 -9.26
C TYR A 61 8.38 -1.29 -7.94
N ASN A 62 7.12 -0.86 -7.98
CA ASN A 62 6.42 -0.20 -6.88
C ASN A 62 5.34 -1.11 -6.29
N GLY A 63 5.10 -1.00 -4.95
CA GLY A 63 3.93 -1.56 -4.30
C GLY A 63 3.94 -3.08 -4.17
N ALA A 64 4.88 -3.65 -3.42
CA ALA A 64 4.92 -5.12 -3.27
C ALA A 64 3.67 -5.68 -2.58
N GLY A 65 3.14 -5.02 -1.55
CA GLY A 65 1.88 -5.43 -0.93
C GLY A 65 0.69 -5.12 -1.83
N VAL A 66 0.44 -3.85 -2.09
CA VAL A 66 -0.66 -3.37 -2.94
C VAL A 66 -0.14 -2.30 -3.90
N TYR A 67 -0.38 -2.49 -5.18
CA TYR A 67 -0.14 -1.51 -6.23
C TYR A 67 -1.48 -0.97 -6.74
N VAL A 68 -1.69 0.34 -6.63
CA VAL A 68 -2.92 1.01 -7.05
C VAL A 68 -2.57 2.05 -8.12
N HIS A 69 -3.15 1.92 -9.30
CA HIS A 69 -2.91 2.83 -10.42
C HIS A 69 -4.23 3.28 -11.04
N ASN A 70 -4.45 4.60 -11.09
CA ASN A 70 -5.70 5.20 -11.58
C ASN A 70 -6.95 4.50 -11.00
N SER A 71 -6.95 4.26 -9.69
CA SER A 71 -7.93 3.39 -9.02
C SER A 71 -8.14 3.80 -7.57
N THR A 72 -9.00 3.07 -6.85
CA THR A 72 -9.30 3.34 -5.44
C THR A 72 -8.97 2.12 -4.56
N PHE A 73 -8.29 2.38 -3.44
CA PHE A 73 -8.11 1.40 -2.39
C PHE A 73 -8.76 1.90 -1.09
N ASN A 74 -9.64 1.10 -0.51
CA ASN A 74 -10.27 1.36 0.80
C ASN A 74 -9.82 0.29 1.80
N MET A 75 -9.19 0.71 2.90
CA MET A 75 -8.75 -0.18 3.97
C MET A 75 -9.47 0.17 5.27
N TYR A 76 -10.38 -0.68 5.70
CA TYR A 76 -11.10 -0.56 6.96
C TYR A 76 -10.45 -1.33 8.10
N GLY A 77 -9.62 -2.33 7.79
CA GLY A 77 -8.94 -3.16 8.76
C GLY A 77 -7.95 -4.12 8.12
N GLY A 78 -7.37 -5.00 8.92
CA GLY A 78 -6.38 -5.96 8.48
C GLY A 78 -4.94 -5.43 8.53
N ALA A 79 -4.01 -6.14 7.89
CA ALA A 79 -2.59 -5.82 7.91
C ALA A 79 -1.92 -5.96 6.54
N ILE A 80 -1.08 -4.98 6.18
CA ILE A 80 -0.17 -5.05 5.04
C ILE A 80 1.25 -5.01 5.60
N ARG A 81 1.95 -6.14 5.64
CA ARG A 81 3.20 -6.25 6.39
C ARG A 81 4.24 -7.17 5.78
N GLY A 82 5.52 -6.89 6.06
CA GLY A 82 6.61 -7.76 5.62
C GLY A 82 6.75 -7.87 4.11
N ASN A 83 6.29 -6.87 3.36
CA ASN A 83 6.43 -6.82 1.90
C ASN A 83 7.70 -6.05 1.54
N ALA A 84 8.30 -6.36 0.39
CA ALA A 84 9.54 -5.74 -0.06
C ALA A 84 9.50 -5.33 -1.53
N ALA A 85 9.84 -4.06 -1.82
CA ALA A 85 9.88 -3.49 -3.17
C ALA A 85 11.08 -2.54 -3.33
N SER A 86 11.15 -1.87 -4.47
CA SER A 86 12.04 -0.70 -4.61
C SER A 86 11.39 0.54 -4.00
N TRP A 87 10.11 0.76 -4.24
CA TRP A 87 9.32 1.89 -3.76
C TRP A 87 7.96 1.41 -3.25
N GLY A 88 7.44 2.03 -2.17
CA GLY A 88 6.13 1.69 -1.62
C GLY A 88 6.03 0.23 -1.21
N GLY A 89 6.87 -0.20 -0.26
CA GLY A 89 6.92 -1.61 0.14
C GLY A 89 5.57 -2.18 0.55
N GLY A 90 4.80 -1.44 1.34
CA GLY A 90 3.42 -1.79 1.70
C GLY A 90 2.44 -1.47 0.58
N VAL A 91 2.31 -0.18 0.25
CA VAL A 91 1.35 0.33 -0.75
C VAL A 91 2.04 1.33 -1.68
N ALA A 92 1.78 1.26 -2.97
CA ALA A 92 2.08 2.31 -3.92
C ALA A 92 0.79 2.79 -4.60
N ALA A 93 0.46 4.07 -4.44
CA ALA A 93 -0.68 4.72 -5.07
C ALA A 93 -0.19 5.73 -6.11
N LEU A 94 -0.56 5.52 -7.36
CA LEU A 94 -0.20 6.33 -8.51
C LEU A 94 -1.48 6.80 -9.21
N GLY A 95 -1.70 8.11 -9.28
CA GLY A 95 -2.93 8.68 -9.84
C GLY A 95 -4.21 8.22 -9.11
N SER A 96 -4.11 7.88 -7.83
CA SER A 96 -5.09 7.03 -7.14
C SER A 96 -5.59 7.64 -5.84
N THR A 97 -6.71 7.12 -5.36
CA THR A 97 -7.22 7.43 -4.01
C THR A 97 -6.99 6.24 -3.08
N PHE A 98 -6.30 6.48 -1.97
CA PHE A 98 -6.14 5.51 -0.89
C PHE A 98 -6.82 6.00 0.38
N ASN A 99 -7.89 5.34 0.78
CA ASN A 99 -8.62 5.62 2.02
C ASN A 99 -8.29 4.55 3.06
N MET A 100 -7.66 4.94 4.16
CA MET A 100 -7.30 4.07 5.27
C MET A 100 -8.05 4.50 6.53
N TYR A 101 -9.14 3.82 6.84
CA TYR A 101 -10.00 4.07 8.00
C TYR A 101 -9.59 3.28 9.24
N GLY A 102 -8.75 2.27 9.06
CA GLY A 102 -8.23 1.39 10.11
C GLY A 102 -7.23 0.39 9.56
N GLY A 103 -6.79 -0.53 10.41
CA GLY A 103 -5.77 -1.51 10.05
C GLY A 103 -4.33 -0.99 10.18
N VAL A 104 -3.38 -1.81 9.79
CA VAL A 104 -1.95 -1.54 9.99
C VAL A 104 -1.14 -1.79 8.72
N ILE A 105 -0.29 -0.85 8.36
CA ILE A 105 0.77 -1.02 7.35
C ILE A 105 2.10 -1.01 8.10
N SER A 106 2.73 -2.19 8.24
CA SER A 106 3.94 -2.30 9.08
C SER A 106 5.01 -3.23 8.51
N ASP A 107 6.22 -3.03 8.99
CA ASP A 107 7.35 -3.93 8.76
C ASP A 107 7.64 -4.17 7.26
N ASN A 108 7.21 -3.25 6.41
CA ASN A 108 7.52 -3.31 4.98
C ASN A 108 8.88 -2.66 4.72
N MET A 109 9.60 -3.18 3.75
CA MET A 109 10.95 -2.74 3.43
C MET A 109 11.08 -2.36 1.95
N VAL A 110 11.92 -1.37 1.68
CA VAL A 110 12.24 -0.98 0.30
C VAL A 110 13.76 -0.88 0.11
N SER A 111 14.19 -0.93 -1.14
CA SER A 111 15.58 -0.66 -1.50
C SER A 111 15.84 0.81 -1.85
N ALA A 112 14.81 1.59 -2.12
CA ALA A 112 14.89 3.03 -2.42
C ALA A 112 14.10 3.84 -1.39
N SER A 113 12.83 4.21 -1.64
CA SER A 113 12.06 5.08 -0.75
C SER A 113 10.63 4.61 -0.54
N ALA A 114 9.93 5.16 0.46
CA ALA A 114 8.56 4.81 0.83
C ALA A 114 8.41 3.38 1.40
N GLY A 115 8.98 3.13 2.57
CA GLY A 115 8.87 1.81 3.22
C GLY A 115 7.42 1.35 3.37
N GLY A 116 6.56 2.22 3.91
CA GLY A 116 5.12 1.95 4.07
C GLY A 116 4.32 2.28 2.82
N VAL A 117 4.18 3.57 2.50
CA VAL A 117 3.29 4.07 1.44
C VAL A 117 3.99 5.08 0.54
N LEU A 118 3.89 4.89 -0.77
CA LEU A 118 4.24 5.85 -1.81
C LEU A 118 2.97 6.52 -2.34
N LEU A 119 3.00 7.85 -2.45
CA LEU A 119 2.00 8.64 -3.19
C LEU A 119 2.67 9.36 -4.35
N SER A 120 2.22 9.13 -5.57
CA SER A 120 2.68 9.82 -6.79
C SER A 120 1.53 10.10 -7.76
N ASP A 121 1.79 10.91 -8.76
CA ASP A 121 0.89 11.16 -9.89
C ASP A 121 -0.50 11.68 -9.47
N LYS A 122 -0.53 12.71 -8.60
CA LYS A 122 -1.77 13.33 -8.09
C LYS A 122 -2.61 12.41 -7.19
N SER A 123 -1.96 11.50 -6.48
CA SER A 123 -2.64 10.62 -5.53
C SER A 123 -3.08 11.33 -4.27
N VAL A 124 -4.20 10.88 -3.73
CA VAL A 124 -4.75 11.34 -2.45
C VAL A 124 -4.80 10.18 -1.47
N MET A 125 -4.24 10.39 -0.28
CA MET A 125 -4.42 9.47 0.84
C MET A 125 -5.22 10.15 1.95
N ASN A 126 -6.29 9.49 2.37
CA ASN A 126 -7.08 9.86 3.55
C ASN A 126 -6.85 8.81 4.64
N MET A 127 -6.33 9.23 5.77
CA MET A 127 -6.01 8.35 6.90
C MET A 127 -6.80 8.80 8.12
N SER A 128 -7.64 7.92 8.67
CA SER A 128 -8.55 8.28 9.77
C SER A 128 -8.82 7.10 10.70
N GLY A 129 -9.69 7.29 11.69
CA GLY A 129 -10.02 6.26 12.66
C GLY A 129 -8.79 5.81 13.45
N ASN A 130 -8.55 4.51 13.51
CA ASN A 130 -7.39 3.91 14.18
C ASN A 130 -6.35 3.39 13.19
N ALA A 131 -6.26 3.97 12.00
CA ALA A 131 -5.29 3.61 10.98
C ALA A 131 -3.84 3.81 11.45
N GLN A 132 -2.94 2.86 11.16
CA GLN A 132 -1.54 2.93 11.59
C GLN A 132 -0.58 2.59 10.47
N ILE A 133 0.49 3.39 10.36
CA ILE A 133 1.65 3.11 9.51
C ILE A 133 2.88 3.10 10.40
N SER A 134 3.48 1.94 10.62
CA SER A 134 4.54 1.80 11.63
C SER A 134 5.64 0.82 11.26
N ASN A 135 6.83 1.08 11.76
CA ASN A 135 8.00 0.18 11.65
C ASN A 135 8.38 -0.17 10.20
N ASN A 136 8.00 0.65 9.23
CA ASN A 136 8.41 0.45 7.85
C ASN A 136 9.82 1.02 7.64
N ILE A 137 10.60 0.39 6.76
CA ILE A 137 12.02 0.66 6.61
C ILE A 137 12.36 1.02 5.17
N ALA A 138 12.89 2.22 4.99
CA ALA A 138 13.71 2.58 3.84
C ALA A 138 15.18 2.58 4.30
N PRO A 139 16.10 1.88 3.60
CA PRO A 139 17.45 1.66 4.12
C PRO A 139 18.25 2.95 4.25
N THR A 140 19.06 3.03 5.29
CA THR A 140 19.87 4.22 5.62
C THR A 140 21.18 4.33 4.82
N LYS A 141 21.42 3.44 3.88
CA LYS A 141 22.69 3.37 3.13
C LYS A 141 22.80 4.38 1.99
N TRP A 142 21.67 4.90 1.52
CA TRP A 142 21.57 5.89 0.45
C TRP A 142 20.68 7.05 0.92
N THR A 143 20.56 8.11 0.13
CA THR A 143 19.58 9.18 0.40
C THR A 143 18.18 8.63 0.12
N THR A 144 17.59 7.95 1.09
CA THR A 144 16.25 7.36 1.03
C THR A 144 15.28 8.21 1.81
N SER A 145 14.06 8.36 1.32
CA SER A 145 13.04 9.23 1.90
C SER A 145 11.78 8.46 2.27
N GLY A 146 11.12 8.95 3.33
CA GLY A 146 9.82 8.43 3.76
C GLY A 146 9.86 6.98 4.22
N GLY A 147 10.30 6.71 5.43
CA GLY A 147 10.19 5.38 6.02
C GLY A 147 8.74 4.94 6.12
N GLY A 148 7.85 5.81 6.61
CA GLY A 148 6.41 5.56 6.68
C GLY A 148 5.69 5.90 5.40
N VAL A 149 5.65 7.18 5.05
CA VAL A 149 5.00 7.69 3.84
C VAL A 149 5.97 8.56 3.07
N TYR A 150 6.01 8.41 1.78
CA TYR A 150 6.71 9.28 0.86
C TYR A 150 5.74 9.88 -0.15
N ILE A 151 5.66 11.21 -0.15
CA ILE A 151 4.85 11.98 -1.09
C ILE A 151 5.81 12.48 -2.16
N PHE A 152 5.73 11.88 -3.34
CA PHE A 152 6.58 12.26 -4.46
C PHE A 152 6.15 13.63 -5.01
N ALA A 153 7.08 14.56 -5.16
CA ALA A 153 6.75 15.89 -5.67
C ALA A 153 6.32 15.82 -7.13
N SER A 154 5.20 16.48 -7.47
CA SER A 154 4.85 16.71 -8.87
C SER A 154 5.83 17.72 -9.49
N THR A 155 6.35 17.42 -10.66
CA THR A 155 7.30 18.27 -11.38
C THR A 155 6.63 19.23 -12.37
N ASP A 156 5.32 19.13 -12.54
CA ASP A 156 4.54 19.88 -13.54
C ASP A 156 3.88 21.17 -13.00
N GLY A 157 4.09 21.48 -11.70
CA GLY A 157 3.54 22.68 -11.05
C GLY A 157 2.04 22.62 -10.78
N GLU A 158 1.39 21.49 -11.02
CA GLU A 158 -0.01 21.27 -10.71
C GLU A 158 -0.24 20.79 -9.27
N VAL A 159 -1.52 20.65 -8.87
CA VAL A 159 -1.90 20.12 -7.55
C VAL A 159 -1.23 18.76 -7.34
N GLY A 160 -0.36 18.70 -6.36
CA GLY A 160 0.45 17.53 -6.07
C GLY A 160 -0.32 16.45 -5.31
N ASN A 161 0.42 15.47 -4.85
CA ASN A 161 -0.10 14.41 -3.99
C ASN A 161 -0.46 14.95 -2.61
N CYS A 162 -1.52 14.44 -2.00
CA CYS A 162 -2.02 14.89 -0.70
C CYS A 162 -2.14 13.74 0.29
N LEU A 163 -1.77 14.01 1.54
CA LEU A 163 -2.08 13.17 2.70
C LEU A 163 -2.92 13.97 3.69
N TYR A 164 -4.12 13.48 3.99
CA TYR A 164 -5.00 14.00 5.03
C TYR A 164 -5.05 13.02 6.19
N MET A 165 -4.88 13.50 7.41
CA MET A 165 -4.94 12.69 8.63
C MET A 165 -5.95 13.29 9.61
N SER A 166 -6.75 12.42 10.24
CA SER A 166 -7.71 12.77 11.27
C SER A 166 -7.86 11.68 12.33
N ASP A 167 -8.63 11.97 13.35
CA ASP A 167 -8.94 11.07 14.46
C ASP A 167 -7.68 10.57 15.21
N ASN A 168 -7.58 9.25 15.40
CA ASN A 168 -6.45 8.60 16.05
C ASN A 168 -5.44 8.01 15.05
N ALA A 169 -5.50 8.43 13.79
CA ALA A 169 -4.58 7.95 12.77
C ALA A 169 -3.13 8.26 13.13
N LYS A 170 -2.23 7.29 12.94
CA LYS A 170 -0.85 7.40 13.44
C LYS A 170 0.18 6.90 12.44
N ILE A 171 1.24 7.69 12.26
CA ILE A 171 2.45 7.28 11.54
C ILE A 171 3.60 7.35 12.55
N SER A 172 4.26 6.21 12.84
CA SER A 172 5.28 6.17 13.91
C SER A 172 6.28 5.01 13.77
N GLY A 173 7.48 5.19 14.32
CA GLY A 173 8.50 4.15 14.37
C GLY A 173 9.04 3.72 13.00
N ASN A 174 8.77 4.47 11.95
CA ASN A 174 9.29 4.20 10.61
C ASN A 174 10.73 4.73 10.51
N THR A 175 11.53 4.14 9.63
CA THR A 175 12.96 4.46 9.49
C THR A 175 13.33 4.80 8.05
N ALA A 176 14.00 5.92 7.86
CA ALA A 176 14.65 6.33 6.61
C ALA A 176 15.82 7.26 6.93
N THR A 177 16.63 7.61 5.92
CA THR A 177 17.65 8.66 6.08
C THR A 177 17.01 10.04 6.16
N GLN A 178 15.87 10.24 5.49
CA GLN A 178 15.10 11.48 5.50
C GLN A 178 13.62 11.15 5.73
N GLY A 179 13.01 11.73 6.77
CA GLY A 179 11.60 11.53 7.08
C GLY A 179 11.24 10.08 7.45
N GLY A 180 11.77 9.62 8.56
CA GLY A 180 11.45 8.32 9.16
C GLY A 180 10.11 8.29 9.86
#